data_56af0c8bf496ce95a6a9337dd056715c
#
_entry.id   56af0c8bf496ce95a6a9337dd056715c
#
_cell.length_a   1.000
_cell.length_b   1.000
_cell.length_c   1.000
_cell.angle_alpha   90.00
_cell.angle_beta   90.00
_cell.angle_gamma   90.00
#
_symmetry.space_group_name_H-M   'P 1'
#
loop_
_entity.id
_entity.type
_entity.pdbx_description
1 polymer ?
#
loop_
_entity_poly.entity_id
_entity_poly.type
_entity_poly.pdbx_seq_one_letter_code
_entity_poly.pdbx_strand_id
1 'polypeptide(L)'
;MANHWRKQFTKDLTVDFRGTFTYTQNKYIDVDEPIYPYVWQTATGKPLNRRNGYIAEGLFQSQEEIDNSPTQNLGSKPMPGDIKYRDVDGNGVIDSKDQVMISKTANMPRIQYGFGVNIDWKRFNFGVFFNGSAMRDININGLHPFGQNDYNAMKFVAENRWTEANPNPNAEYPRLGLNDSQMSNNSQSSTYWIRNGNFLRFKTLEIGYRFDHVRLYFTGNNLAVFSPFKLWDPELGWNSYPLQRTFCIGAQLSF
;
A
#
# COMPACT_ATOMS: atom_id res chain seq x y z
N MET A 1 -10.51 19.75 3.67
CA MET A 1 -11.89 20.19 3.98
C MET A 1 -12.40 19.37 5.14
N ALA A 2 -12.97 20.01 6.15
CA ALA A 2 -13.59 19.33 7.29
C ALA A 2 -15.02 19.87 7.41
N ASN A 3 -15.98 18.98 7.55
CA ASN A 3 -17.39 19.31 7.70
C ASN A 3 -17.92 18.70 9.00
N HIS A 4 -18.68 19.48 9.71
CA HIS A 4 -19.40 19.07 10.90
C HIS A 4 -20.86 19.52 10.77
N TRP A 5 -21.77 18.59 10.96
CA TRP A 5 -23.20 18.86 10.88
C TRP A 5 -23.89 18.19 12.06
N ARG A 6 -24.60 18.99 12.84
CA ARG A 6 -25.37 18.56 14.01
C ARG A 6 -26.81 18.98 13.87
N LYS A 7 -27.74 18.04 14.07
CA LYS A 7 -29.17 18.32 14.04
C LYS A 7 -29.88 17.56 15.14
N GLN A 8 -30.71 18.29 15.85
CA GLN A 8 -31.69 17.73 16.77
C GLN A 8 -32.99 17.49 16.00
N PHE A 9 -33.38 16.25 15.82
CA PHE A 9 -34.60 15.86 15.12
C PHE A 9 -35.81 15.85 16.01
N THR A 10 -35.63 15.47 17.28
CA THR A 10 -36.66 15.48 18.32
C THR A 10 -36.02 15.94 19.63
N LYS A 11 -36.82 16.09 20.68
CA LYS A 11 -36.29 16.39 22.02
C LYS A 11 -35.29 15.36 22.50
N ASP A 12 -35.43 14.12 22.02
CA ASP A 12 -34.68 12.96 22.49
C ASP A 12 -33.66 12.44 21.46
N LEU A 13 -33.62 12.99 20.25
CA LEU A 13 -32.77 12.49 19.17
C LEU A 13 -31.91 13.62 18.60
N THR A 14 -30.61 13.49 18.80
CA THR A 14 -29.59 14.33 18.16
C THR A 14 -28.67 13.46 17.31
N VAL A 15 -28.40 13.89 16.10
CA VAL A 15 -27.43 13.26 15.20
C VAL A 15 -26.33 14.26 14.90
N ASP A 16 -25.11 13.79 15.03
CA ASP A 16 -23.90 14.54 14.76
C ASP A 16 -23.08 13.79 13.70
N PHE A 17 -22.88 14.41 12.55
CA PHE A 17 -22.05 13.88 11.47
C PHE A 17 -20.78 14.70 11.35
N ARG A 18 -19.65 14.02 11.24
CA ARG A 18 -18.35 14.65 10.95
C ARG A 18 -17.69 13.97 9.77
N GLY A 19 -17.09 14.77 8.89
CA GLY A 19 -16.37 14.29 7.73
C GLY A 19 -15.13 15.13 7.46
N THR A 20 -14.05 14.48 7.10
CA THR A 20 -12.81 15.11 6.65
C THR A 20 -12.39 14.52 5.32
N PHE A 21 -11.94 15.36 4.43
CA PHE A 21 -11.42 14.96 3.14
C PHE A 21 -10.22 15.84 2.78
N THR A 22 -9.10 15.21 2.42
CA THR A 22 -7.90 15.88 1.97
C THR A 22 -7.44 15.26 0.67
N TYR A 23 -7.21 16.10 -0.33
CA TYR A 23 -6.51 15.73 -1.55
C TYR A 23 -5.23 16.55 -1.65
N THR A 24 -4.11 15.88 -1.84
CA THR A 24 -2.79 16.51 -1.99
C THR A 24 -2.13 16.11 -3.29
N GLN A 25 -1.60 17.10 -3.99
CA GLN A 25 -0.80 16.90 -5.18
C GLN A 25 0.34 17.91 -5.20
N ASN A 26 1.51 17.45 -5.52
CA ASN A 26 2.67 18.28 -5.77
C ASN A 26 3.30 17.93 -7.11
N LYS A 27 4.11 18.84 -7.63
CA LYS A 27 4.95 18.61 -8.80
C LYS A 27 6.18 19.49 -8.73
N TYR A 28 7.25 19.04 -9.32
CA TYR A 28 8.39 19.92 -9.63
C TYR A 28 7.94 20.92 -10.71
N ILE A 29 8.16 22.21 -10.46
CA ILE A 29 7.91 23.26 -11.43
C ILE A 29 9.16 23.46 -12.27
N ASP A 30 10.30 23.53 -11.60
CA ASP A 30 11.60 23.70 -12.20
C ASP A 30 12.65 22.98 -11.34
N VAL A 31 13.60 22.31 -11.98
CA VAL A 31 14.68 21.57 -11.35
C VAL A 31 15.91 21.74 -12.21
N ASP A 32 17.04 22.07 -11.59
CA ASP A 32 18.34 22.04 -12.26
C ASP A 32 18.73 20.58 -12.52
N GLU A 33 18.41 20.10 -13.71
CA GLU A 33 18.64 18.71 -14.13
C GLU A 33 19.39 18.66 -15.47
N PRO A 34 20.22 17.62 -15.68
CA PRO A 34 20.91 17.45 -16.95
C PRO A 34 19.93 17.21 -18.10
N ILE A 35 20.40 17.43 -19.31
CA ILE A 35 19.63 17.08 -20.51
C ILE A 35 19.61 15.56 -20.63
N TYR A 36 18.44 14.97 -20.42
CA TYR A 36 18.22 13.54 -20.61
C TYR A 36 17.84 13.23 -22.06
N PRO A 37 18.26 12.07 -22.59
CA PRO A 37 17.86 11.65 -23.93
C PRO A 37 16.36 11.40 -24.07
N TYR A 38 15.70 11.06 -22.97
CA TYR A 38 14.27 10.70 -22.97
C TYR A 38 13.46 11.51 -21.94
N VAL A 39 12.29 11.96 -22.36
CA VAL A 39 11.37 12.78 -21.54
C VAL A 39 10.93 12.07 -20.26
N TRP A 40 10.84 10.74 -20.26
CA TRP A 40 10.45 10.02 -19.06
C TRP A 40 11.49 10.03 -17.93
N GLN A 41 12.74 10.39 -18.23
CA GLN A 41 13.82 10.52 -17.24
C GLN A 41 13.76 11.86 -16.48
N THR A 42 13.17 12.91 -17.06
CA THR A 42 13.11 14.24 -16.44
C THR A 42 12.29 14.25 -15.14
N ALA A 43 12.61 15.16 -14.23
CA ALA A 43 11.87 15.39 -12.98
C ALA A 43 10.84 16.51 -13.12
N THR A 44 11.15 17.55 -13.88
CA THR A 44 10.28 18.71 -14.11
C THR A 44 8.90 18.30 -14.61
N GLY A 45 7.86 18.86 -14.01
CA GLY A 45 6.46 18.54 -14.29
C GLY A 45 5.92 17.28 -13.60
N LYS A 46 6.78 16.47 -12.98
CA LYS A 46 6.40 15.22 -12.31
C LYS A 46 6.26 15.39 -10.79
N PRO A 47 5.50 14.49 -10.11
CA PRO A 47 5.35 14.55 -8.66
C PRO A 47 6.69 14.38 -7.93
N LEU A 48 6.84 15.09 -6.78
CA LEU A 48 7.99 14.94 -5.89
C LEU A 48 8.10 13.49 -5.35
N ASN A 49 6.97 12.94 -4.89
CA ASN A 49 6.89 11.60 -4.32
C ASN A 49 6.58 10.56 -5.40
N ARG A 50 7.30 10.59 -6.51
CA ARG A 50 7.21 9.56 -7.55
C ARG A 50 8.16 8.42 -7.25
N ARG A 51 7.86 7.27 -7.80
CA ARG A 51 8.79 6.14 -7.87
C ARG A 51 9.13 5.88 -9.33
N ASN A 52 10.41 5.85 -9.64
CA ASN A 52 10.90 5.39 -10.92
C ASN A 52 11.30 3.93 -10.80
N GLY A 53 11.21 3.21 -11.90
CA GLY A 53 11.56 1.81 -11.98
C GLY A 53 11.15 1.20 -13.31
N TYR A 54 11.25 -0.11 -13.40
CA TYR A 54 11.01 -0.87 -14.61
C TYR A 54 9.55 -1.32 -14.71
N ILE A 55 9.04 -1.44 -15.93
CA ILE A 55 7.74 -2.06 -16.18
C ILE A 55 7.97 -3.57 -16.28
N ALA A 56 7.41 -4.33 -15.35
CA ALA A 56 7.45 -5.78 -15.40
C ALA A 56 6.37 -6.30 -16.36
N GLU A 57 6.73 -7.29 -17.16
CA GLU A 57 5.84 -7.98 -18.13
C GLU A 57 5.48 -9.40 -17.69
N GLY A 58 6.02 -9.86 -16.57
CA GLY A 58 5.81 -11.20 -16.01
C GLY A 58 7.11 -11.85 -15.59
N LEU A 59 7.12 -13.17 -15.58
CA LEU A 59 8.27 -13.99 -15.24
C LEU A 59 8.70 -14.81 -16.46
N PHE A 60 10.00 -14.90 -16.70
CA PHE A 60 10.54 -15.80 -17.71
C PHE A 60 10.18 -17.26 -17.41
N GLN A 61 9.69 -17.97 -18.40
CA GLN A 61 9.28 -19.37 -18.23
C GLN A 61 10.34 -20.36 -18.71
N SER A 62 11.21 -19.96 -19.62
CA SER A 62 12.26 -20.83 -20.19
C SER A 62 13.51 -20.04 -20.57
N GLN A 63 14.62 -20.76 -20.78
CA GLN A 63 15.85 -20.17 -21.32
C GLN A 63 15.64 -19.66 -22.75
N GLU A 64 14.85 -20.35 -23.55
CA GLU A 64 14.53 -19.92 -24.93
C GLU A 64 13.83 -18.55 -24.94
N GLU A 65 12.91 -18.30 -23.99
CA GLU A 65 12.26 -17.00 -23.86
C GLU A 65 13.29 -15.92 -23.51
N ILE A 66 14.23 -16.19 -22.61
CA ILE A 66 15.30 -15.27 -22.24
C ILE A 66 16.15 -14.92 -23.47
N ASP A 67 16.58 -15.94 -24.21
CA ASP A 67 17.47 -15.79 -25.37
C ASP A 67 16.83 -14.99 -26.50
N ASN A 68 15.49 -15.00 -26.62
CA ASN A 68 14.70 -14.25 -27.57
C ASN A 68 14.16 -12.90 -27.06
N SER A 69 14.52 -12.51 -25.85
CA SER A 69 14.09 -11.25 -25.22
C SER A 69 15.23 -10.21 -25.22
N PRO A 70 14.92 -8.90 -25.05
CA PRO A 70 15.94 -7.88 -24.81
C PRO A 70 16.86 -8.28 -23.66
N THR A 71 18.15 -8.01 -23.81
CA THR A 71 19.14 -8.33 -22.79
C THR A 71 18.95 -7.49 -21.53
N GLN A 72 18.68 -8.12 -20.40
CA GLN A 72 18.55 -7.42 -19.11
C GLN A 72 19.92 -7.23 -18.45
N ASN A 73 20.42 -5.98 -18.45
CA ASN A 73 21.70 -5.61 -17.88
C ASN A 73 21.53 -5.01 -16.46
N LEU A 74 20.99 -5.81 -15.54
CA LEU A 74 20.53 -5.39 -14.21
C LEU A 74 21.28 -6.05 -13.06
N GLY A 75 22.54 -6.41 -13.30
CA GLY A 75 23.49 -6.90 -12.30
C GLY A 75 23.54 -8.41 -12.15
N SER A 76 22.48 -9.15 -12.44
CA SER A 76 22.51 -10.63 -12.55
C SER A 76 22.05 -11.09 -13.92
N LYS A 77 22.59 -12.21 -14.39
CA LYS A 77 22.10 -12.85 -15.60
C LYS A 77 20.71 -13.44 -15.32
N PRO A 78 19.69 -13.12 -16.13
CA PRO A 78 18.36 -13.68 -15.96
C PRO A 78 18.34 -15.20 -16.09
N MET A 79 17.46 -15.81 -15.32
CA MET A 79 17.17 -17.26 -15.34
C MET A 79 15.65 -17.46 -15.41
N PRO A 80 15.15 -18.64 -15.82
CA PRO A 80 13.74 -18.96 -15.71
C PRO A 80 13.21 -18.70 -14.29
N GLY A 81 12.04 -18.04 -14.19
CA GLY A 81 11.46 -17.57 -12.92
C GLY A 81 11.89 -16.18 -12.48
N ASP A 82 12.80 -15.52 -13.19
CA ASP A 82 13.14 -14.12 -12.95
C ASP A 82 12.17 -13.17 -13.64
N ILE A 83 12.08 -11.94 -13.12
CA ILE A 83 11.20 -10.91 -13.65
C ILE A 83 11.71 -10.46 -15.03
N LYS A 84 10.79 -10.46 -15.99
CA LYS A 84 10.97 -9.93 -17.33
C LYS A 84 10.53 -8.46 -17.35
N TYR A 85 11.41 -7.60 -17.86
CA TYR A 85 11.15 -6.18 -17.94
C TYR A 85 10.97 -5.71 -19.40
N ARG A 86 10.26 -4.59 -19.56
CA ARG A 86 10.02 -3.95 -20.84
C ARG A 86 11.22 -3.12 -21.25
N ASP A 87 11.67 -3.29 -22.49
CA ASP A 87 12.53 -2.37 -23.21
C ASP A 87 11.68 -1.16 -23.63
N VAL A 88 11.90 -0.02 -23.00
CA VAL A 88 11.07 1.18 -23.20
C VAL A 88 11.60 2.02 -24.34
N ASP A 89 12.92 2.08 -24.52
CA ASP A 89 13.54 2.86 -25.60
C ASP A 89 13.74 2.06 -26.89
N GLY A 90 13.49 0.74 -26.87
CA GLY A 90 13.52 -0.15 -28.03
C GLY A 90 14.91 -0.46 -28.56
N ASN A 91 15.95 -0.32 -27.71
CA ASN A 91 17.33 -0.53 -28.14
C ASN A 91 17.84 -1.99 -28.02
N GLY A 92 17.00 -2.91 -27.51
CA GLY A 92 17.31 -4.32 -27.32
C GLY A 92 18.05 -4.62 -26.00
N VAL A 93 18.26 -3.62 -25.14
CA VAL A 93 18.96 -3.76 -23.87
C VAL A 93 18.20 -3.05 -22.79
N ILE A 94 17.86 -3.74 -21.71
CA ILE A 94 17.21 -3.14 -20.55
C ILE A 94 18.26 -2.64 -19.58
N ASP A 95 18.32 -1.32 -19.43
CA ASP A 95 19.26 -0.61 -18.57
C ASP A 95 18.58 0.56 -17.83
N SER A 96 19.36 1.46 -17.24
CA SER A 96 18.82 2.62 -16.49
C SER A 96 17.96 3.59 -17.33
N LYS A 97 18.04 3.53 -18.66
CA LYS A 97 17.26 4.39 -19.55
C LYS A 97 15.80 3.93 -19.66
N ASP A 98 15.53 2.64 -19.36
CA ASP A 98 14.18 2.07 -19.37
C ASP A 98 13.40 2.34 -18.09
N GLN A 99 14.00 3.01 -17.11
CA GLN A 99 13.30 3.39 -15.90
C GLN A 99 12.32 4.52 -16.18
N VAL A 100 11.04 4.24 -15.94
CA VAL A 100 9.94 5.20 -16.08
C VAL A 100 9.28 5.46 -14.73
N MET A 101 8.40 6.44 -14.68
CA MET A 101 7.59 6.66 -13.48
C MET A 101 6.54 5.57 -13.32
N ILE A 102 6.77 4.62 -12.42
CA ILE A 102 5.89 3.49 -12.12
C ILE A 102 4.86 3.78 -11.03
N SER A 103 5.08 4.82 -10.22
CA SER A 103 4.12 5.29 -9.22
C SER A 103 4.20 6.80 -9.05
N LYS A 104 3.03 7.43 -8.91
CA LYS A 104 2.88 8.87 -8.65
C LYS A 104 2.85 9.21 -7.16
N THR A 105 2.77 8.23 -6.27
CA THR A 105 2.45 8.42 -4.86
C THR A 105 3.53 7.90 -3.92
N ALA A 106 4.35 6.95 -4.35
CA ALA A 106 5.50 6.39 -3.62
C ALA A 106 5.23 6.18 -2.11
N ASN A 107 4.18 5.46 -1.77
CA ASN A 107 3.69 5.17 -0.42
C ASN A 107 2.93 6.32 0.29
N MET A 108 2.91 7.53 -0.27
CA MET A 108 2.16 8.65 0.30
C MET A 108 0.78 8.75 -0.38
N PRO A 109 -0.33 8.61 0.36
CA PRO A 109 -1.66 8.70 -0.23
C PRO A 109 -1.94 10.13 -0.71
N ARG A 110 -2.57 10.27 -1.87
CA ARG A 110 -3.07 11.56 -2.33
C ARG A 110 -4.40 11.93 -1.69
N ILE A 111 -5.19 10.93 -1.36
CA ILE A 111 -6.50 11.13 -0.72
C ILE A 111 -6.43 10.53 0.68
N GLN A 112 -6.80 11.34 1.66
CA GLN A 112 -7.07 10.92 3.03
C GLN A 112 -8.47 11.36 3.40
N TYR A 113 -9.24 10.48 4.02
CA TYR A 113 -10.61 10.76 4.40
C TYR A 113 -10.96 10.13 5.74
N GLY A 114 -11.91 10.75 6.41
CA GLY A 114 -12.50 10.20 7.62
C GLY A 114 -13.94 10.68 7.73
N PHE A 115 -14.81 9.82 8.21
CA PHE A 115 -16.21 10.15 8.46
C PHE A 115 -16.75 9.38 9.65
N GLY A 116 -17.68 10.00 10.34
CA GLY A 116 -18.29 9.36 11.49
C GLY A 116 -19.64 9.98 11.83
N VAL A 117 -20.40 9.21 12.57
CA VAL A 117 -21.72 9.60 13.06
C VAL A 117 -21.78 9.33 14.55
N ASN A 118 -22.26 10.32 15.30
CA ASN A 118 -22.68 10.14 16.69
C ASN A 118 -24.20 10.35 16.78
N ILE A 119 -24.86 9.48 17.51
CA ILE A 119 -26.29 9.50 17.70
C ILE A 119 -26.55 9.49 19.21
N ASP A 120 -27.19 10.52 19.71
CA ASP A 120 -27.73 10.57 21.09
C ASP A 120 -29.25 10.37 21.00
N TRP A 121 -29.75 9.28 21.55
CA TRP A 121 -31.18 8.95 21.56
C TRP A 121 -31.64 8.58 22.97
N LYS A 122 -32.37 9.53 23.58
CA LYS A 122 -32.79 9.40 24.98
C LYS A 122 -31.59 9.19 25.91
N ARG A 123 -31.48 7.98 26.44
CA ARG A 123 -30.40 7.54 27.34
C ARG A 123 -29.28 6.78 26.61
N PHE A 124 -29.46 6.49 25.33
CA PHE A 124 -28.44 5.81 24.49
C PHE A 124 -27.56 6.80 23.78
N ASN A 125 -26.28 6.51 23.71
CA ASN A 125 -25.36 7.13 22.78
C ASN A 125 -24.67 6.06 21.93
N PHE A 126 -24.54 6.35 20.65
CA PHE A 126 -23.88 5.51 19.68
C PHE A 126 -22.96 6.35 18.83
N GLY A 127 -21.73 5.90 18.66
CA GLY A 127 -20.75 6.58 17.84
C GLY A 127 -19.96 5.60 16.98
N VAL A 128 -19.77 5.96 15.69
CA VAL A 128 -18.89 5.25 14.79
C VAL A 128 -18.00 6.21 14.05
N PHE A 129 -16.76 5.77 13.79
CA PHE A 129 -15.84 6.54 12.96
C PHE A 129 -15.04 5.62 12.05
N PHE A 130 -14.93 6.05 10.81
CA PHE A 130 -14.13 5.41 9.78
C PHE A 130 -13.05 6.37 9.30
N ASN A 131 -11.87 5.83 8.99
CA ASN A 131 -10.84 6.56 8.27
C ASN A 131 -10.26 5.71 7.14
N GLY A 132 -9.67 6.36 6.17
CA GLY A 132 -9.06 5.63 5.07
C GLY A 132 -8.18 6.51 4.20
N SER A 133 -7.54 5.87 3.26
CA SER A 133 -6.78 6.53 2.21
C SER A 133 -7.00 5.88 0.86
N ALA A 134 -6.83 6.69 -0.19
CA ALA A 134 -6.92 6.25 -1.56
C ALA A 134 -5.81 6.89 -2.41
N MET A 135 -5.60 6.38 -3.61
CA MET A 135 -4.49 6.74 -4.47
C MET A 135 -3.14 6.56 -3.75
N ARG A 136 -2.96 5.38 -3.16
CA ARG A 136 -1.76 4.97 -2.43
C ARG A 136 -1.23 3.66 -2.99
N ASP A 137 0.06 3.65 -3.28
CA ASP A 137 0.80 2.45 -3.65
C ASP A 137 1.66 1.99 -2.49
N ILE A 138 1.80 0.68 -2.33
CA ILE A 138 2.72 0.04 -1.39
C ILE A 138 3.74 -0.74 -2.19
N ASN A 139 5.02 -0.48 -1.94
CA ASN A 139 6.11 -1.28 -2.50
C ASN A 139 6.48 -2.40 -1.52
N ILE A 140 6.35 -3.64 -1.96
CA ILE A 140 6.64 -4.84 -1.15
C ILE A 140 8.05 -5.39 -1.35
N ASN A 141 8.88 -4.80 -2.21
CA ASN A 141 10.26 -5.26 -2.43
C ASN A 141 11.07 -5.29 -1.11
N GLY A 142 10.84 -4.34 -0.21
CA GLY A 142 11.49 -4.29 1.10
C GLY A 142 11.07 -5.39 2.10
N LEU A 143 10.17 -6.30 1.74
CA LEU A 143 9.80 -7.47 2.56
C LEU A 143 10.82 -8.62 2.45
N HIS A 144 11.95 -8.41 1.78
CA HIS A 144 12.95 -9.43 1.49
C HIS A 144 12.32 -10.72 0.92
N PRO A 145 11.58 -10.63 -0.19
CA PRO A 145 10.78 -11.75 -0.70
C PRO A 145 11.63 -12.91 -1.24
N PHE A 146 12.94 -12.73 -1.33
CA PHE A 146 13.86 -13.70 -1.93
C PHE A 146 14.50 -14.67 -0.92
N GLY A 147 14.38 -14.39 0.38
CA GLY A 147 14.98 -15.21 1.43
C GLY A 147 16.51 -15.33 1.33
N GLN A 148 17.18 -14.30 0.79
CA GLN A 148 18.63 -14.29 0.62
C GLN A 148 19.37 -13.82 1.87
N ASN A 149 20.67 -14.09 1.91
CA ASN A 149 21.55 -13.75 3.03
C ASN A 149 21.04 -14.35 4.35
N ASP A 150 20.93 -13.54 5.38
CA ASP A 150 20.46 -13.94 6.71
C ASP A 150 18.94 -13.90 6.87
N TYR A 151 18.21 -13.62 5.78
CA TYR A 151 16.76 -13.53 5.80
C TYR A 151 16.09 -14.85 5.40
N ASN A 152 15.15 -15.30 6.21
CA ASN A 152 14.30 -16.43 5.87
C ASN A 152 13.19 -15.99 4.91
N ALA A 153 12.87 -16.82 3.93
CA ALA A 153 11.70 -16.61 3.10
C ALA A 153 10.42 -16.73 3.93
N MET A 154 9.52 -15.78 3.77
CA MET A 154 8.21 -15.87 4.39
C MET A 154 7.38 -17.00 3.78
N LYS A 155 6.54 -17.66 4.58
CA LYS A 155 5.73 -18.81 4.13
C LYS A 155 4.92 -18.49 2.87
N PHE A 156 4.25 -17.35 2.82
CA PHE A 156 3.44 -16.96 1.67
C PHE A 156 4.28 -16.75 0.38
N VAL A 157 5.53 -16.31 0.51
CA VAL A 157 6.47 -16.23 -0.63
C VAL A 157 6.86 -17.62 -1.08
N ALA A 158 7.25 -18.50 -0.13
CA ALA A 158 7.67 -19.87 -0.41
C ALA A 158 6.56 -20.69 -1.11
N GLU A 159 5.29 -20.47 -0.76
CA GLU A 159 4.14 -21.18 -1.32
C GLU A 159 3.70 -20.66 -2.68
N ASN A 160 3.88 -19.35 -2.95
CA ASN A 160 3.35 -18.69 -4.15
C ASN A 160 4.43 -18.23 -5.15
N ARG A 161 5.66 -18.72 -4.98
CA ARG A 161 6.76 -18.40 -5.90
C ARG A 161 6.73 -19.26 -7.15
N TRP A 162 7.40 -18.77 -8.17
CA TRP A 162 7.77 -19.58 -9.33
C TRP A 162 8.79 -20.64 -8.92
N THR A 163 8.65 -21.87 -9.44
CA THR A 163 9.63 -22.95 -9.30
C THR A 163 9.75 -23.71 -10.61
N GLU A 164 10.90 -24.33 -10.84
CA GLU A 164 11.13 -25.17 -12.01
C GLU A 164 10.18 -26.39 -12.07
N ALA A 165 9.82 -26.94 -10.91
CA ALA A 165 8.84 -28.03 -10.81
C ALA A 165 7.40 -27.58 -11.08
N ASN A 166 7.10 -26.27 -10.94
CA ASN A 166 5.79 -25.68 -11.22
C ASN A 166 5.99 -24.30 -11.88
N PRO A 167 6.29 -24.25 -13.18
CA PRO A 167 6.56 -23.02 -13.91
C PRO A 167 5.23 -22.27 -14.16
N ASN A 168 4.83 -21.47 -13.21
CA ASN A 168 3.60 -20.69 -13.27
C ASN A 168 3.91 -19.25 -13.72
N PRO A 169 3.47 -18.82 -14.92
CA PRO A 169 3.68 -17.46 -15.40
C PRO A 169 2.97 -16.38 -14.55
N ASN A 170 1.96 -16.78 -13.78
CA ASN A 170 1.20 -15.93 -12.87
C ASN A 170 1.62 -16.10 -11.41
N ALA A 171 2.80 -16.68 -11.15
CA ALA A 171 3.30 -16.76 -9.78
C ALA A 171 3.39 -15.35 -9.16
N GLU A 172 2.98 -15.25 -7.92
CA GLU A 172 2.93 -13.96 -7.21
C GLU A 172 4.34 -13.47 -6.84
N TYR A 173 5.29 -14.40 -6.76
CA TYR A 173 6.70 -14.12 -6.46
C TYR A 173 7.63 -14.83 -7.48
N PRO A 174 8.78 -14.21 -7.81
CA PRO A 174 9.76 -14.83 -8.67
C PRO A 174 10.44 -16.01 -7.98
N ARG A 175 11.35 -16.68 -8.69
CA ARG A 175 12.20 -17.71 -8.07
C ARG A 175 12.98 -17.14 -6.88
N LEU A 176 13.35 -17.97 -5.92
CA LEU A 176 14.25 -17.62 -4.83
C LEU A 176 15.72 -17.76 -5.26
N GLY A 177 16.59 -16.97 -4.64
CA GLY A 177 18.03 -17.03 -4.80
C GLY A 177 18.75 -17.05 -3.45
N LEU A 178 20.03 -17.39 -3.47
CA LEU A 178 20.83 -17.55 -2.26
C LEU A 178 21.46 -16.24 -1.77
N ASN A 179 21.65 -15.29 -2.67
CA ASN A 179 22.32 -14.02 -2.34
C ASN A 179 21.88 -12.87 -3.27
N ASP A 180 22.25 -11.66 -2.89
CA ASP A 180 21.89 -10.44 -3.61
C ASP A 180 22.40 -10.41 -5.04
N SER A 181 23.59 -10.95 -5.30
CA SER A 181 24.17 -10.96 -6.65
C SER A 181 23.38 -11.84 -7.62
N GLN A 182 22.73 -12.91 -7.13
CA GLN A 182 21.85 -13.75 -7.95
C GLN A 182 20.47 -13.15 -8.16
N MET A 183 20.05 -12.24 -7.27
CA MET A 183 18.71 -11.70 -7.24
C MET A 183 18.64 -10.23 -7.67
N SER A 184 19.75 -9.64 -8.14
CA SER A 184 19.78 -8.23 -8.47
C SER A 184 18.80 -7.84 -9.59
N ASN A 185 18.54 -8.72 -10.55
CA ASN A 185 17.49 -8.54 -11.55
C ASN A 185 16.10 -8.43 -10.90
N ASN A 186 15.77 -9.31 -9.97
CA ASN A 186 14.45 -9.35 -9.32
C ASN A 186 14.27 -8.27 -8.25
N SER A 187 15.35 -7.76 -7.69
CA SER A 187 15.33 -6.71 -6.65
C SER A 187 15.15 -5.31 -7.20
N GLN A 188 15.10 -5.13 -8.51
CA GLN A 188 14.91 -3.82 -9.13
C GLN A 188 13.56 -3.20 -8.74
N SER A 189 13.57 -1.87 -8.57
CA SER A 189 12.32 -1.11 -8.44
C SER A 189 11.47 -1.30 -9.68
N SER A 190 10.31 -1.90 -9.54
CA SER A 190 9.46 -2.24 -10.70
C SER A 190 7.98 -2.30 -10.35
N THR A 191 7.15 -2.31 -11.38
CA THR A 191 5.70 -2.50 -11.23
C THR A 191 5.34 -3.83 -10.61
N TYR A 192 6.23 -4.83 -10.69
CA TYR A 192 6.03 -6.15 -10.09
C TYR A 192 5.84 -6.08 -8.56
N TRP A 193 6.50 -5.15 -7.90
CA TRP A 193 6.49 -4.99 -6.45
C TRP A 193 5.47 -3.96 -5.94
N ILE A 194 4.76 -3.28 -6.83
CA ILE A 194 3.77 -2.29 -6.45
C ILE A 194 2.43 -2.97 -6.17
N ARG A 195 1.85 -2.67 -5.03
CA ARG A 195 0.52 -3.14 -4.62
C ARG A 195 -0.40 -1.95 -4.34
N ASN A 196 -1.69 -2.15 -4.55
CA ASN A 196 -2.70 -1.14 -4.19
C ASN A 196 -2.85 -1.07 -2.67
N GLY A 197 -2.49 0.06 -2.09
CA GLY A 197 -2.52 0.34 -0.66
C GLY A 197 -3.76 1.09 -0.17
N ASN A 198 -4.81 1.20 -0.98
CA ASN A 198 -6.05 1.84 -0.57
C ASN A 198 -6.70 1.06 0.58
N PHE A 199 -7.30 1.77 1.52
CA PHE A 199 -8.02 1.12 2.60
C PHE A 199 -9.15 1.98 3.17
N LEU A 200 -10.08 1.32 3.81
CA LEU A 200 -11.08 1.86 4.72
C LEU A 200 -10.98 1.09 6.05
N ARG A 201 -10.82 1.81 7.15
CA ARG A 201 -10.75 1.24 8.50
C ARG A 201 -11.97 1.64 9.32
N PHE A 202 -12.61 0.66 9.93
CA PHE A 202 -13.55 0.90 11.02
C PHE A 202 -12.73 1.20 12.27
N LYS A 203 -12.53 2.52 12.50
CA LYS A 203 -11.56 3.02 13.49
C LYS A 203 -12.09 2.94 14.91
N THR A 204 -13.32 3.46 15.14
CA THR A 204 -13.91 3.46 16.48
C THR A 204 -15.38 3.11 16.45
N LEU A 205 -15.82 2.41 17.49
CA LEU A 205 -17.20 2.18 17.87
C LEU A 205 -17.34 2.58 19.32
N GLU A 206 -18.39 3.34 19.65
CA GLU A 206 -18.81 3.61 21.01
C GLU A 206 -20.29 3.34 21.15
N ILE A 207 -20.69 2.62 22.20
CA ILE A 207 -22.08 2.38 22.59
C ILE A 207 -22.17 2.67 24.08
N GLY A 208 -23.07 3.54 24.49
CA GLY A 208 -23.26 3.87 25.88
C GLY A 208 -24.73 3.96 26.26
N TYR A 209 -24.99 3.74 27.54
CA TYR A 209 -26.30 3.94 28.14
C TYR A 209 -26.16 4.72 29.44
N ARG A 210 -26.96 5.78 29.60
CA ARG A 210 -26.96 6.66 30.77
C ARG A 210 -28.15 6.35 31.67
N PHE A 211 -27.83 5.94 32.89
CA PHE A 211 -28.75 5.97 34.03
C PHE A 211 -28.72 7.36 34.66
N ASP A 212 -29.38 7.56 35.76
CA ASP A 212 -29.48 8.89 36.40
C ASP A 212 -28.11 9.45 36.83
N HIS A 213 -27.30 8.65 37.50
CA HIS A 213 -25.96 9.04 37.97
C HIS A 213 -24.83 8.20 37.41
N VAL A 214 -25.13 7.24 36.51
CA VAL A 214 -24.15 6.30 35.98
C VAL A 214 -24.30 6.22 34.47
N ARG A 215 -23.19 6.34 33.74
CA ARG A 215 -23.12 6.00 32.32
C ARG A 215 -22.24 4.76 32.14
N LEU A 216 -22.82 3.70 31.63
CA LEU A 216 -22.08 2.53 31.18
C LEU A 216 -21.76 2.68 29.70
N TYR A 217 -20.55 2.30 29.30
CA TYR A 217 -20.16 2.38 27.88
C TYR A 217 -19.24 1.23 27.49
N PHE A 218 -19.33 0.89 26.22
CA PHE A 218 -18.44 -0.01 25.51
C PHE A 218 -17.76 0.75 24.39
N THR A 219 -16.45 0.59 24.24
CA THR A 219 -15.70 1.14 23.12
C THR A 219 -14.88 0.06 22.43
N GLY A 220 -14.80 0.16 21.12
CA GLY A 220 -13.94 -0.67 20.31
C GLY A 220 -13.07 0.18 19.39
N ASN A 221 -11.80 -0.17 19.26
CA ASN A 221 -10.88 0.53 18.36
C ASN A 221 -10.23 -0.43 17.37
N ASN A 222 -9.96 0.05 16.14
CA ASN A 222 -9.35 -0.71 15.05
C ASN A 222 -10.10 -2.02 14.74
N LEU A 223 -11.43 -1.95 14.62
CA LEU A 223 -12.30 -3.12 14.58
C LEU A 223 -12.17 -3.94 13.30
N ALA A 224 -12.02 -3.26 12.15
CA ALA A 224 -11.85 -3.91 10.86
C ALA A 224 -11.08 -3.01 9.89
N VAL A 225 -10.39 -3.62 8.92
CA VAL A 225 -9.77 -2.95 7.80
C VAL A 225 -10.19 -3.61 6.49
N PHE A 226 -10.67 -2.81 5.56
CA PHE A 226 -11.04 -3.20 4.21
C PHE A 226 -10.00 -2.66 3.25
N SER A 227 -9.24 -3.55 2.61
CA SER A 227 -8.16 -3.19 1.68
C SER A 227 -7.93 -4.32 0.69
N PRO A 228 -7.53 -4.04 -0.55
CA PRO A 228 -7.00 -5.06 -1.45
C PRO A 228 -5.64 -5.60 -0.98
N PHE A 229 -4.87 -4.81 -0.21
CA PHE A 229 -3.60 -5.23 0.37
C PHE A 229 -3.85 -6.10 1.60
N LYS A 230 -3.40 -7.38 1.55
CA LYS A 230 -3.66 -8.38 2.59
C LYS A 230 -2.42 -8.86 3.32
N LEU A 231 -1.22 -8.50 2.85
CA LEU A 231 0.03 -8.99 3.43
C LEU A 231 0.36 -8.34 4.77
N TRP A 232 -0.05 -7.08 4.97
CA TRP A 232 0.24 -6.30 6.16
C TRP A 232 -0.86 -5.26 6.40
N ASP A 233 -0.73 -4.51 7.48
CA ASP A 233 -1.63 -3.37 7.72
C ASP A 233 -1.38 -2.27 6.67
N PRO A 234 -2.37 -1.88 5.84
CA PRO A 234 -2.15 -0.92 4.76
C PRO A 234 -1.87 0.50 5.23
N GLU A 235 -2.17 0.85 6.48
CA GLU A 235 -1.89 2.17 7.05
C GLU A 235 -0.43 2.28 7.49
N LEU A 236 0.17 1.17 7.91
CA LEU A 236 1.53 1.10 8.39
C LEU A 236 2.52 0.81 7.24
N GLY A 237 3.77 1.14 7.43
CA GLY A 237 4.86 0.58 6.65
C GLY A 237 5.10 -0.87 7.06
N TRP A 238 5.70 -1.65 6.17
CA TRP A 238 6.20 -2.96 6.53
C TRP A 238 7.23 -2.83 7.68
N ASN A 239 7.46 -3.89 8.42
CA ASN A 239 8.33 -3.89 9.60
C ASN A 239 7.81 -3.06 10.80
N SER A 240 6.54 -2.66 10.78
CA SER A 240 5.88 -2.01 11.90
C SER A 240 4.98 -3.01 12.63
N TYR A 241 4.86 -2.86 13.94
CA TYR A 241 3.94 -3.71 14.70
C TYR A 241 2.50 -3.44 14.26
N PRO A 242 1.69 -4.46 13.96
CA PRO A 242 0.31 -4.27 13.51
C PRO A 242 -0.54 -3.52 14.54
N LEU A 243 -1.46 -2.70 14.04
CA LEU A 243 -2.42 -2.01 14.91
C LEU A 243 -3.30 -3.02 15.64
N GLN A 244 -3.32 -2.91 16.96
CA GLN A 244 -4.12 -3.78 17.80
C GLN A 244 -5.60 -3.41 17.74
N ARG A 245 -6.45 -4.43 17.84
CA ARG A 245 -7.87 -4.27 18.12
C ARG A 245 -8.05 -4.23 19.61
N THR A 246 -8.69 -3.18 20.12
CA THR A 246 -8.94 -3.03 21.56
C THR A 246 -10.42 -2.88 21.86
N PHE A 247 -10.84 -3.47 22.96
CA PHE A 247 -12.19 -3.36 23.49
C PHE A 247 -12.12 -2.92 24.95
N CYS A 248 -12.94 -1.94 25.32
CA CYS A 248 -13.05 -1.47 26.69
C CYS A 248 -14.50 -1.40 27.10
N ILE A 249 -14.76 -1.76 28.36
CA ILE A 249 -16.03 -1.51 29.05
C ILE A 249 -15.72 -0.58 30.21
N GLY A 250 -16.51 0.47 30.36
CA GLY A 250 -16.29 1.47 31.41
C GLY A 250 -17.60 1.97 32.02
N ALA A 251 -17.46 2.54 33.20
CA ALA A 251 -18.53 3.23 33.91
C ALA A 251 -18.06 4.64 34.30
N GLN A 252 -18.92 5.64 34.10
CA GLN A 252 -18.71 7.02 34.50
C GLN A 252 -19.78 7.40 35.53
N LEU A 253 -19.35 7.87 36.69
CA LEU A 253 -20.23 8.31 37.77
C LEU A 253 -20.32 9.84 37.74
N SER A 254 -21.54 10.38 37.92
CA SER A 254 -21.83 11.83 38.04
C SER A 254 -22.50 12.05 39.38
N PHE A 255 -21.88 12.85 40.25
CA PHE A 255 -22.39 13.21 41.57
C PHE A 255 -23.07 14.56 41.55
#